data_b1185c59524fcefc3d2839eb505c4834
#
_entry.id   b1185c59524fcefc3d2839eb505c4834
#
_cell.length_a   1.000
_cell.length_b   1.000
_cell.length_c   1.000
_cell.angle_alpha   90.00
_cell.angle_beta   90.00
_cell.angle_gamma   90.00
#
_symmetry.space_group_name_H-M   'P 1'
#
loop_
_entity.id
_entity.type
_entity.pdbx_description
1 polymer ?
#
loop_
_entity_poly.entity_id
_entity_poly.type
_entity_poly.pdbx_seq_one_letter_code
_entity_poly.pdbx_strand_id
1 'polypeptide(L)'
;LRRVPSAGAPVPADVVAKMRELLPAEAGFWTPYGATECLPVAVIEGRELQATREATEQGAGTCVGLPVPPNEVRIIAITDDAIPDWSQVQELGAEAIGEITVAGPTATDEYFRRPEATALAKIRETLADGSERIVHRMGDLGRFDAQGRLWFCGRKSHRVRTAEGNLYTEQVEPVFNVHPEVARTALVGVGEPGKQQPVLCVEMAPHLPQYEHERVLDELRHLANGFVHTARIQHFLIHDGFPVDIRHNAKIGRETLAAWAAKEMKWRR
;
A
#
# COMPACT_ATOMS: atom_id res chain seq x y z
N LEU A 1 14.93 27.02 1.73
CA LEU A 1 13.98 26.02 2.24
C LEU A 1 14.64 25.21 3.37
N ARG A 2 13.88 24.90 4.41
CA ARG A 2 14.35 24.04 5.51
C ARG A 2 13.63 22.70 5.53
N ARG A 3 12.36 22.67 5.09
CA ARG A 3 11.53 21.47 5.05
C ARG A 3 10.70 21.47 3.77
N VAL A 4 10.64 20.32 3.10
CA VAL A 4 9.83 20.10 1.90
C VAL A 4 8.98 18.84 2.14
N PRO A 5 7.68 18.97 2.40
CA PRO A 5 6.79 17.82 2.52
C PRO A 5 6.26 17.40 1.14
N SER A 6 6.12 16.09 0.94
CA SER A 6 5.41 15.49 -0.20
C SER A 6 4.43 14.43 0.30
N ALA A 7 3.16 14.54 -0.07
CA ALA A 7 2.10 13.66 0.42
C ALA A 7 1.10 13.30 -0.68
N GLY A 8 0.21 12.34 -0.40
CA GLY A 8 -0.90 11.94 -1.28
C GLY A 8 -0.72 10.58 -1.94
N ALA A 9 0.52 10.10 -2.11
CA ALA A 9 0.88 8.75 -2.54
C ALA A 9 2.30 8.43 -2.07
N PRO A 10 2.72 7.16 -2.04
CA PRO A 10 4.12 6.79 -1.85
C PRO A 10 5.00 7.50 -2.86
N VAL A 11 6.08 8.14 -2.39
CA VAL A 11 6.99 8.88 -3.26
C VAL A 11 8.02 7.91 -3.85
N PRO A 12 8.16 7.82 -5.19
CA PRO A 12 9.16 6.96 -5.81
C PRO A 12 10.59 7.30 -5.36
N ALA A 13 11.42 6.28 -5.19
CA ALA A 13 12.77 6.43 -4.65
C ALA A 13 13.68 7.33 -5.50
N ASP A 14 13.51 7.32 -6.84
CA ASP A 14 14.22 8.21 -7.75
C ASP A 14 13.82 9.68 -7.59
N VAL A 15 12.54 9.95 -7.28
CA VAL A 15 12.04 11.29 -6.95
C VAL A 15 12.66 11.78 -5.65
N VAL A 16 12.73 10.92 -4.63
CA VAL A 16 13.40 11.25 -3.34
C VAL A 16 14.88 11.55 -3.58
N ALA A 17 15.59 10.75 -4.38
CA ALA A 17 16.99 10.95 -4.72
C ALA A 17 17.21 12.31 -5.42
N LYS A 18 16.45 12.59 -6.48
CA LYS A 18 16.50 13.88 -7.18
C LYS A 18 16.20 15.08 -6.29
N MET A 19 15.20 14.97 -5.41
CA MET A 19 14.90 16.04 -4.45
C MET A 19 16.05 16.27 -3.48
N ARG A 20 16.74 15.21 -3.05
CA ARG A 20 17.90 15.33 -2.17
C ARG A 20 19.09 16.04 -2.85
N GLU A 21 19.31 15.80 -4.13
CA GLU A 21 20.35 16.51 -4.93
C GLU A 21 20.05 18.01 -5.08
N LEU A 22 18.76 18.38 -5.18
CA LEU A 22 18.32 19.77 -5.38
C LEU A 22 18.26 20.57 -4.09
N LEU A 23 18.10 19.91 -2.94
CA LEU A 23 17.94 20.57 -1.65
C LEU A 23 19.30 20.80 -0.97
N PRO A 24 19.47 21.92 -0.24
CA PRO A 24 20.59 22.10 0.66
C PRO A 24 20.76 20.93 1.64
N ALA A 25 21.99 20.65 2.05
CA ALA A 25 22.31 19.49 2.90
C ALA A 25 21.53 19.48 4.21
N GLU A 26 21.24 20.67 4.78
CA GLU A 26 20.49 20.89 6.00
C GLU A 26 18.96 20.84 5.81
N ALA A 27 18.47 20.88 4.58
CA ALA A 27 17.03 20.80 4.32
C ALA A 27 16.53 19.35 4.39
N GLY A 28 15.41 19.14 5.08
CA GLY A 28 14.72 17.84 5.13
C GLY A 28 13.68 17.71 4.01
N PHE A 29 13.64 16.55 3.39
CA PHE A 29 12.52 16.12 2.53
C PHE A 29 11.69 15.11 3.32
N TRP A 30 10.39 15.38 3.50
CA TRP A 30 9.53 14.62 4.40
C TRP A 30 8.33 14.05 3.67
N THR A 31 8.01 12.80 3.96
CA THR A 31 6.81 12.16 3.42
C THR A 31 5.86 11.78 4.58
N PRO A 32 4.84 12.60 4.87
CA PRO A 32 3.81 12.26 5.84
C PRO A 32 2.86 11.22 5.26
N TYR A 33 2.56 10.18 6.05
CA TYR A 33 1.55 9.18 5.80
C TYR A 33 0.27 9.49 6.57
N GLY A 34 -0.88 9.29 5.94
CA GLY A 34 -2.20 9.45 6.51
C GLY A 34 -3.29 9.59 5.46
N ALA A 35 -4.48 9.93 5.89
CA ALA A 35 -5.66 10.18 5.06
C ALA A 35 -6.34 11.48 5.51
N THR A 36 -7.34 11.94 4.76
CA THR A 36 -8.14 13.13 5.13
C THR A 36 -8.73 12.97 6.53
N GLU A 37 -9.08 11.77 6.91
CA GLU A 37 -9.67 11.39 8.19
C GLU A 37 -8.66 11.40 9.35
N CYS A 38 -7.35 11.32 9.05
CA CYS A 38 -6.29 11.31 10.03
C CYS A 38 -4.94 11.60 9.37
N LEU A 39 -4.37 12.79 9.61
CA LEU A 39 -3.08 13.21 9.05
C LEU A 39 -2.37 14.19 10.00
N PRO A 40 -1.05 14.03 10.24
CA PRO A 40 -0.21 12.87 9.88
C PRO A 40 -0.40 11.69 10.85
N VAL A 41 -0.35 10.47 10.34
CA VAL A 41 -0.30 9.23 11.15
C VAL A 41 1.15 8.88 11.47
N ALA A 42 1.99 8.85 10.44
CA ALA A 42 3.43 8.63 10.54
C ALA A 42 4.18 9.57 9.60
N VAL A 43 5.45 9.78 9.84
CA VAL A 43 6.31 10.63 9.00
C VAL A 43 7.70 10.01 8.88
N ILE A 44 8.25 10.05 7.67
CA ILE A 44 9.61 9.60 7.38
C ILE A 44 10.40 10.70 6.67
N GLU A 45 11.69 10.82 6.98
CA GLU A 45 12.63 11.70 6.26
C GLU A 45 13.22 10.98 5.05
N GLY A 46 13.52 11.71 3.98
CA GLY A 46 13.94 11.15 2.71
C GLY A 46 15.21 10.31 2.77
N ARG A 47 16.17 10.59 3.68
CA ARG A 47 17.36 9.76 3.86
C ARG A 47 17.01 8.40 4.46
N GLU A 48 16.11 8.38 5.44
CA GLU A 48 15.62 7.15 6.05
C GLU A 48 14.78 6.34 5.04
N LEU A 49 13.94 7.03 4.25
CA LEU A 49 13.19 6.38 3.17
C LEU A 49 14.13 5.74 2.14
N GLN A 50 15.24 6.40 1.77
CA GLN A 50 16.25 5.80 0.91
C GLN A 50 16.97 4.61 1.56
N ALA A 51 17.25 4.67 2.86
CA ALA A 51 17.88 3.56 3.58
C ALA A 51 16.98 2.32 3.69
N THR A 52 15.65 2.49 3.55
CA THR A 52 14.68 1.38 3.56
C THR A 52 14.32 0.88 2.15
N ARG A 53 14.88 1.50 1.10
CA ARG A 53 14.57 1.21 -0.31
C ARG A 53 14.76 -0.27 -0.65
N GLU A 54 15.90 -0.85 -0.33
CA GLU A 54 16.19 -2.25 -0.64
C GLU A 54 15.17 -3.20 -0.04
N ALA A 55 14.76 -2.98 1.22
CA ALA A 55 13.73 -3.78 1.86
C ALA A 55 12.37 -3.63 1.14
N THR A 56 12.01 -2.43 0.71
CA THR A 56 10.80 -2.19 -0.11
C THR A 56 10.86 -2.96 -1.43
N GLU A 57 11.97 -2.90 -2.14
CA GLU A 57 12.21 -3.60 -3.41
C GLU A 57 12.22 -5.14 -3.24
N GLN A 58 12.46 -5.63 -2.03
CA GLN A 58 12.36 -7.05 -1.63
C GLN A 58 10.97 -7.44 -1.07
N GLY A 59 10.01 -6.53 -1.10
CA GLY A 59 8.62 -6.82 -0.73
C GLY A 59 8.27 -6.62 0.75
N ALA A 60 9.05 -5.83 1.48
CA ALA A 60 8.71 -5.49 2.87
C ALA A 60 7.47 -4.58 3.02
N GLY A 61 7.03 -3.95 1.93
CA GLY A 61 6.11 -2.82 1.90
C GLY A 61 6.87 -1.48 1.82
N THR A 62 6.17 -0.37 1.90
CA THR A 62 6.76 0.97 1.89
C THR A 62 6.89 1.49 3.32
N CYS A 63 8.12 1.78 3.77
CA CYS A 63 8.33 2.39 5.10
C CYS A 63 7.76 3.80 5.12
N VAL A 64 6.87 4.08 6.08
CA VAL A 64 6.28 5.41 6.30
C VAL A 64 6.77 6.08 7.58
N GLY A 65 7.74 5.47 8.25
CA GLY A 65 8.43 6.02 9.41
C GLY A 65 7.74 5.77 10.74
N LEU A 66 8.03 6.62 11.69
CA LEU A 66 7.49 6.49 13.05
C LEU A 66 6.13 7.18 13.17
N PRO A 67 5.20 6.62 13.98
CA PRO A 67 3.97 7.31 14.36
C PRO A 67 4.25 8.69 14.96
N VAL A 68 3.39 9.65 14.63
CA VAL A 68 3.53 11.04 15.12
C VAL A 68 2.74 11.20 16.41
N PRO A 69 3.40 11.43 17.56
CA PRO A 69 2.70 11.69 18.81
C PRO A 69 1.79 12.94 18.73
N PRO A 70 0.65 12.96 19.43
CA PRO A 70 0.18 11.98 20.40
C PRO A 70 -0.70 10.87 19.79
N ASN A 71 -0.66 10.65 18.46
CA ASN A 71 -1.41 9.55 17.84
C ASN A 71 -0.86 8.19 18.29
N GLU A 72 -1.75 7.29 18.64
CA GLU A 72 -1.48 5.90 18.94
C GLU A 72 -1.88 5.06 17.72
N VAL A 73 -0.93 4.34 17.15
CA VAL A 73 -1.13 3.48 15.98
C VAL A 73 -1.05 2.02 16.41
N ARG A 74 -2.07 1.23 16.06
CA ARG A 74 -2.13 -0.20 16.37
C ARG A 74 -2.49 -0.99 15.13
N ILE A 75 -2.01 -2.23 15.05
CA ILE A 75 -2.31 -3.14 13.95
C ILE A 75 -3.30 -4.20 14.44
N ILE A 76 -4.39 -4.39 13.71
CA ILE A 76 -5.44 -5.34 14.06
C ILE A 76 -5.64 -6.40 12.97
N ALA A 77 -6.26 -7.52 13.33
CA ALA A 77 -6.63 -8.55 12.37
C ALA A 77 -7.53 -7.99 11.26
N ILE A 78 -7.29 -8.43 10.02
CA ILE A 78 -8.01 -7.92 8.85
C ILE A 78 -9.43 -8.48 8.83
N THR A 79 -10.43 -7.59 8.85
CA THR A 79 -11.83 -7.93 8.60
C THR A 79 -12.51 -6.90 7.72
N ASP A 80 -13.50 -7.33 6.93
CA ASP A 80 -14.35 -6.44 6.14
C ASP A 80 -15.60 -5.99 6.92
N ASP A 81 -15.88 -6.62 8.08
CA ASP A 81 -17.01 -6.31 8.93
C ASP A 81 -16.76 -5.08 9.80
N ALA A 82 -17.84 -4.45 10.25
CA ALA A 82 -17.79 -3.41 11.27
C ALA A 82 -17.35 -3.99 12.62
N ILE A 83 -16.55 -3.25 13.37
CA ILE A 83 -16.14 -3.58 14.74
C ILE A 83 -16.69 -2.45 15.64
N PRO A 84 -17.78 -2.68 16.37
CA PRO A 84 -18.40 -1.61 17.16
C PRO A 84 -17.59 -1.21 18.39
N ASP A 85 -16.85 -2.15 18.99
CA ASP A 85 -16.13 -1.95 20.25
C ASP A 85 -14.76 -2.60 20.25
N TRP A 86 -13.79 -1.94 20.90
CA TRP A 86 -12.39 -2.39 20.94
C TRP A 86 -12.21 -3.75 21.64
N SER A 87 -13.09 -4.13 22.53
CA SER A 87 -13.08 -5.45 23.19
C SER A 87 -13.23 -6.63 22.20
N GLN A 88 -13.72 -6.35 20.98
CA GLN A 88 -13.87 -7.33 19.89
C GLN A 88 -12.66 -7.35 18.95
N VAL A 89 -11.67 -6.47 19.16
CA VAL A 89 -10.49 -6.36 18.32
C VAL A 89 -9.47 -7.43 18.68
N GLN A 90 -8.92 -8.07 17.67
CA GLN A 90 -7.69 -8.86 17.79
C GLN A 90 -6.52 -7.99 17.37
N GLU A 91 -5.76 -7.48 18.33
CA GLU A 91 -4.49 -6.79 18.06
C GLU A 91 -3.42 -7.80 17.61
N LEU A 92 -2.57 -7.35 16.70
CA LEU A 92 -1.46 -8.14 16.17
C LEU A 92 -0.13 -7.59 16.71
N GLY A 93 0.82 -8.50 16.96
CA GLY A 93 2.18 -8.13 17.35
C GLY A 93 3.00 -7.56 16.20
N ALA A 94 4.22 -7.14 16.53
CA ALA A 94 5.20 -6.67 15.54
C ALA A 94 5.42 -7.70 14.43
N GLU A 95 5.75 -7.24 13.24
CA GLU A 95 5.96 -8.00 12.00
C GLU A 95 4.68 -8.64 11.40
N ALA A 96 3.57 -8.74 12.14
CA ALA A 96 2.32 -9.25 11.58
C ALA A 96 1.60 -8.18 10.76
N ILE A 97 1.21 -8.53 9.52
CA ILE A 97 0.46 -7.63 8.65
C ILE A 97 -1.01 -7.66 9.03
N GLY A 98 -1.57 -6.49 9.30
CA GLY A 98 -2.96 -6.29 9.62
C GLY A 98 -3.49 -4.95 9.15
N GLU A 99 -4.69 -4.58 9.59
CA GLU A 99 -5.27 -3.28 9.31
C GLU A 99 -4.72 -2.23 10.26
N ILE A 100 -4.27 -1.11 9.70
CA ILE A 100 -3.74 0.03 10.46
C ILE A 100 -4.90 0.77 11.12
N THR A 101 -4.80 1.00 12.41
CA THR A 101 -5.76 1.79 13.18
C THR A 101 -5.07 2.92 13.92
N VAL A 102 -5.78 4.02 14.13
CA VAL A 102 -5.24 5.23 14.77
C VAL A 102 -6.22 5.80 15.77
N ALA A 103 -5.76 6.05 16.98
CA ALA A 103 -6.45 6.86 17.98
C ALA A 103 -5.65 8.12 18.27
N GLY A 104 -6.29 9.27 18.33
CA GLY A 104 -5.62 10.53 18.65
C GLY A 104 -6.34 11.76 18.10
N PRO A 105 -5.86 12.95 18.42
CA PRO A 105 -6.56 14.20 18.14
C PRO A 105 -6.63 14.57 16.66
N THR A 106 -5.87 13.89 15.79
CA THR A 106 -5.91 14.10 14.34
C THR A 106 -6.93 13.21 13.63
N ALA A 107 -7.49 12.22 14.33
CA ALA A 107 -8.51 11.34 13.78
C ALA A 107 -9.89 11.98 13.90
N THR A 108 -10.67 11.94 12.81
CA THR A 108 -12.08 12.37 12.82
C THR A 108 -12.95 11.34 13.55
N ASP A 109 -14.04 11.77 14.15
CA ASP A 109 -14.93 10.88 14.91
C ASP A 109 -15.94 10.15 14.02
N GLU A 110 -16.42 10.80 12.95
CA GLU A 110 -17.47 10.24 12.09
C GLU A 110 -17.41 10.78 10.65
N TYR A 111 -18.15 10.13 9.75
CA TYR A 111 -18.47 10.66 8.42
C TYR A 111 -19.85 11.31 8.44
N PHE A 112 -19.91 12.58 8.08
CA PHE A 112 -21.15 13.37 8.12
C PHE A 112 -22.27 12.69 7.31
N ARG A 113 -23.39 12.40 7.96
CA ARG A 113 -24.56 11.71 7.38
C ARG A 113 -24.27 10.38 6.67
N ARG A 114 -23.22 9.65 7.12
CA ARG A 114 -22.84 8.37 6.55
C ARG A 114 -22.65 7.30 7.67
N PRO A 115 -23.75 6.91 8.38
CA PRO A 115 -23.65 6.03 9.54
C PRO A 115 -23.04 4.67 9.21
N GLU A 116 -23.33 4.08 8.05
CA GLU A 116 -22.75 2.80 7.62
C GLU A 116 -21.24 2.91 7.40
N ALA A 117 -20.78 3.97 6.72
CA ALA A 117 -19.35 4.22 6.53
C ALA A 117 -18.64 4.49 7.86
N THR A 118 -19.31 5.20 8.77
CA THR A 118 -18.81 5.45 10.13
C THR A 118 -18.66 4.14 10.90
N ALA A 119 -19.68 3.27 10.88
CA ALA A 119 -19.63 1.97 11.56
C ALA A 119 -18.50 1.06 11.04
N LEU A 120 -18.19 1.12 9.74
CA LEU A 120 -17.09 0.35 9.14
C LEU A 120 -15.70 0.89 9.49
N ALA A 121 -15.58 2.20 9.75
CA ALA A 121 -14.29 2.88 9.90
C ALA A 121 -13.97 3.31 11.34
N LYS A 122 -14.91 3.25 12.26
CA LYS A 122 -14.76 3.79 13.62
C LYS A 122 -15.08 2.74 14.66
N ILE A 123 -14.14 2.53 15.57
CA ILE A 123 -14.27 1.59 16.69
C ILE A 123 -14.34 2.42 17.97
N ARG A 124 -15.31 2.16 18.84
CA ARG A 124 -15.36 2.76 20.16
C ARG A 124 -14.40 2.03 21.09
N GLU A 125 -13.64 2.77 21.87
CA GLU A 125 -12.74 2.23 22.88
C GLU A 125 -12.97 2.90 24.23
N THR A 126 -13.23 2.11 25.25
CA THR A 126 -13.32 2.57 26.65
C THR A 126 -11.95 2.38 27.30
N LEU A 127 -11.38 3.46 27.81
CA LEU A 127 -10.08 3.46 28.46
C LEU A 127 -10.18 3.02 29.93
N ALA A 128 -9.04 2.74 30.56
CA ALA A 128 -8.97 2.26 31.94
C ALA A 128 -9.54 3.25 32.97
N ASP A 129 -9.55 4.54 32.66
CA ASP A 129 -10.15 5.60 33.49
C ASP A 129 -11.67 5.77 33.26
N GLY A 130 -12.28 4.96 32.39
CA GLY A 130 -13.69 5.01 32.03
C GLY A 130 -14.03 6.03 30.93
N SER A 131 -13.07 6.80 30.43
CA SER A 131 -13.28 7.68 29.28
C SER A 131 -13.42 6.91 27.98
N GLU A 132 -14.12 7.48 27.01
CA GLU A 132 -14.29 6.88 25.68
C GLU A 132 -13.50 7.65 24.64
N ARG A 133 -12.96 6.93 23.65
CA ARG A 133 -12.36 7.51 22.45
C ARG A 133 -12.75 6.74 21.18
N ILE A 134 -12.57 7.36 20.05
CA ILE A 134 -12.74 6.73 18.74
C ILE A 134 -11.38 6.30 18.20
N VAL A 135 -11.32 5.06 17.74
CA VAL A 135 -10.19 4.50 16.99
C VAL A 135 -10.59 4.44 15.52
N HIS A 136 -9.83 5.12 14.68
CA HIS A 136 -10.07 5.14 13.23
C HIS A 136 -9.36 3.97 12.54
N ARG A 137 -10.10 3.21 11.73
CA ARG A 137 -9.57 2.20 10.81
C ARG A 137 -9.19 2.90 9.50
N MET A 138 -7.91 2.88 9.16
CA MET A 138 -7.39 3.61 7.99
C MET A 138 -7.84 3.00 6.65
N GLY A 139 -8.33 1.76 6.64
CA GLY A 139 -8.56 1.00 5.41
C GLY A 139 -7.27 0.65 4.67
N ASP A 140 -6.15 0.78 5.36
CA ASP A 140 -4.81 0.48 4.93
C ASP A 140 -4.27 -0.72 5.69
N LEU A 141 -3.40 -1.50 5.06
CA LEU A 141 -2.73 -2.63 5.66
C LEU A 141 -1.25 -2.28 5.91
N GLY A 142 -0.73 -2.78 7.01
CA GLY A 142 0.65 -2.54 7.38
C GLY A 142 1.10 -3.38 8.57
N ARG A 143 2.34 -3.16 8.99
CA ARG A 143 2.96 -3.78 10.14
C ARG A 143 3.98 -2.84 10.77
N PHE A 144 4.36 -3.12 12.00
CA PHE A 144 5.53 -2.50 12.61
C PHE A 144 6.76 -3.38 12.42
N ASP A 145 7.93 -2.77 12.26
CA ASP A 145 9.21 -3.46 12.37
C ASP A 145 9.76 -3.43 13.81
N ALA A 146 10.89 -4.09 14.02
CA ALA A 146 11.54 -4.15 15.34
C ALA A 146 12.02 -2.77 15.86
N GLN A 147 12.13 -1.75 14.99
CA GLN A 147 12.45 -0.38 15.34
C GLN A 147 11.20 0.48 15.63
N GLY A 148 10.01 -0.11 15.53
CA GLY A 148 8.73 0.60 15.71
C GLY A 148 8.33 1.47 14.53
N ARG A 149 8.97 1.31 13.35
CA ARG A 149 8.57 2.00 12.13
C ARG A 149 7.38 1.31 11.52
N LEU A 150 6.44 2.09 11.02
CA LEU A 150 5.26 1.61 10.31
C LEU A 150 5.62 1.36 8.83
N TRP A 151 5.24 0.19 8.33
CA TRP A 151 5.37 -0.22 6.94
C TRP A 151 3.99 -0.38 6.33
N PHE A 152 3.72 0.40 5.29
CA PHE A 152 2.48 0.34 4.53
C PHE A 152 2.55 -0.79 3.50
N CYS A 153 1.58 -1.71 3.54
CA CYS A 153 1.52 -2.87 2.65
C CYS A 153 0.47 -2.74 1.54
N GLY A 154 -0.31 -1.66 1.54
CA GLY A 154 -1.32 -1.37 0.52
C GLY A 154 -2.72 -1.16 1.11
N ARG A 155 -3.67 -0.79 0.26
CA ARG A 155 -5.08 -0.63 0.65
C ARG A 155 -5.73 -1.98 0.97
N LYS A 156 -6.53 -2.04 2.03
CA LYS A 156 -7.31 -3.24 2.37
C LYS A 156 -8.20 -3.71 1.22
N SER A 157 -8.84 -2.77 0.52
CA SER A 157 -9.69 -3.06 -0.63
C SER A 157 -8.95 -3.60 -1.86
N HIS A 158 -7.65 -3.33 -1.96
CA HIS A 158 -6.83 -3.75 -3.11
C HIS A 158 -6.08 -5.07 -2.87
N ARG A 159 -6.17 -5.66 -1.66
CA ARG A 159 -5.57 -6.97 -1.43
C ARG A 159 -6.15 -8.04 -2.33
N VAL A 160 -5.32 -8.90 -2.86
CA VAL A 160 -5.76 -10.05 -3.65
C VAL A 160 -5.95 -11.24 -2.73
N ARG A 161 -7.19 -11.72 -2.63
CA ARG A 161 -7.60 -12.79 -1.73
C ARG A 161 -7.59 -14.13 -2.46
N THR A 162 -6.46 -14.85 -2.37
CA THR A 162 -6.28 -16.17 -2.99
C THR A 162 -6.70 -17.29 -2.04
N ALA A 163 -6.77 -18.52 -2.52
CA ALA A 163 -7.01 -19.70 -1.69
C ALA A 163 -5.87 -19.98 -0.70
N GLU A 164 -4.67 -19.47 -0.97
CA GLU A 164 -3.46 -19.66 -0.16
C GLU A 164 -3.17 -18.47 0.79
N GLY A 165 -4.06 -17.46 0.81
CA GLY A 165 -3.92 -16.26 1.61
C GLY A 165 -3.89 -14.98 0.77
N ASN A 166 -3.65 -13.85 1.44
CA ASN A 166 -3.68 -12.55 0.80
C ASN A 166 -2.33 -12.19 0.16
N LEU A 167 -2.39 -11.45 -0.96
CA LEU A 167 -1.27 -10.71 -1.52
C LEU A 167 -1.55 -9.21 -1.41
N TYR A 168 -0.51 -8.44 -1.12
CA TYR A 168 -0.60 -7.01 -0.86
C TYR A 168 0.18 -6.23 -1.90
N THR A 169 -0.41 -5.14 -2.40
CA THR A 169 0.10 -4.39 -3.54
C THR A 169 1.50 -3.83 -3.31
N GLU A 170 1.74 -3.23 -2.14
CA GLU A 170 3.03 -2.63 -1.81
C GLU A 170 4.12 -3.65 -1.43
N GLN A 171 3.76 -4.92 -1.29
CA GLN A 171 4.75 -5.98 -1.15
C GLN A 171 5.11 -6.62 -2.49
N VAL A 172 4.18 -6.61 -3.43
CA VAL A 172 4.34 -7.27 -4.73
C VAL A 172 4.94 -6.32 -5.77
N GLU A 173 4.33 -5.17 -5.97
CA GLU A 173 4.66 -4.27 -7.08
C GLU A 173 6.10 -3.73 -7.04
N PRO A 174 6.66 -3.33 -5.88
CA PRO A 174 8.04 -2.85 -5.84
C PRO A 174 9.08 -3.88 -6.31
N VAL A 175 8.82 -5.18 -6.13
CA VAL A 175 9.70 -6.26 -6.59
C VAL A 175 9.89 -6.23 -8.11
N PHE A 176 8.87 -5.82 -8.85
CA PHE A 176 8.88 -5.79 -10.31
C PHE A 176 9.22 -4.39 -10.86
N ASN A 177 8.90 -3.35 -10.12
CA ASN A 177 9.16 -1.97 -10.53
C ASN A 177 10.65 -1.58 -10.54
N VAL A 178 11.54 -2.45 -10.04
CA VAL A 178 13.00 -2.29 -10.18
C VAL A 178 13.48 -2.58 -11.60
N HIS A 179 12.68 -3.25 -12.42
CA HIS A 179 13.08 -3.63 -13.77
C HIS A 179 13.16 -2.38 -14.68
N PRO A 180 14.29 -2.09 -15.33
CA PRO A 180 14.52 -0.83 -16.05
C PRO A 180 13.58 -0.60 -17.24
N GLU A 181 13.02 -1.66 -17.80
CA GLU A 181 12.11 -1.62 -18.95
C GLU A 181 10.62 -1.70 -18.55
N VAL A 182 10.33 -1.59 -17.23
CA VAL A 182 8.99 -1.50 -16.68
C VAL A 182 8.73 -0.06 -16.23
N ALA A 183 7.67 0.54 -16.74
CA ALA A 183 7.25 1.86 -16.27
C ALA A 183 6.56 1.77 -14.89
N ARG A 184 5.68 0.79 -14.73
CA ARG A 184 5.02 0.44 -13.47
C ARG A 184 4.26 -0.88 -13.57
N THR A 185 3.96 -1.46 -12.41
CA THR A 185 3.12 -2.66 -12.30
C THR A 185 1.90 -2.41 -11.43
N ALA A 186 0.90 -3.27 -11.58
CA ALA A 186 -0.29 -3.28 -10.73
C ALA A 186 -0.78 -4.71 -10.49
N LEU A 187 -0.81 -5.10 -9.22
CA LEU A 187 -1.38 -6.38 -8.79
C LEU A 187 -2.90 -6.26 -8.72
N VAL A 188 -3.60 -7.15 -9.40
CA VAL A 188 -5.06 -7.28 -9.33
C VAL A 188 -5.48 -8.73 -9.12
N GLY A 189 -6.64 -8.93 -8.49
CA GLY A 189 -7.25 -10.25 -8.30
C GLY A 189 -8.37 -10.50 -9.31
N VAL A 190 -8.34 -11.62 -10.00
CA VAL A 190 -9.40 -12.05 -10.94
C VAL A 190 -10.16 -13.23 -10.35
N GLY A 191 -11.48 -13.13 -10.30
CA GLY A 191 -12.37 -14.14 -9.75
C GLY A 191 -12.95 -13.78 -8.37
N GLU A 192 -13.54 -14.76 -7.71
CA GLU A 192 -14.22 -14.57 -6.42
C GLU A 192 -13.22 -14.32 -5.28
N PRO A 193 -13.50 -13.38 -4.39
CA PRO A 193 -12.69 -13.16 -3.20
C PRO A 193 -12.48 -14.42 -2.37
N GLY A 194 -11.24 -14.71 -1.98
CA GLY A 194 -10.85 -15.95 -1.30
C GLY A 194 -10.38 -17.07 -2.26
N LYS A 195 -10.58 -16.89 -3.57
CA LYS A 195 -10.13 -17.79 -4.62
C LYS A 195 -9.61 -17.03 -5.85
N GLN A 196 -9.26 -15.77 -5.66
CA GLN A 196 -8.77 -14.93 -6.75
C GLN A 196 -7.47 -15.48 -7.33
N GLN A 197 -7.36 -15.41 -8.65
CA GLN A 197 -6.09 -15.60 -9.34
C GLN A 197 -5.33 -14.26 -9.33
N PRO A 198 -4.10 -14.20 -8.82
CA PRO A 198 -3.30 -12.99 -8.85
C PRO A 198 -2.81 -12.75 -10.28
N VAL A 199 -2.97 -11.53 -10.76
CA VAL A 199 -2.51 -11.07 -12.06
C VAL A 199 -1.65 -9.84 -11.86
N LEU A 200 -0.44 -9.86 -12.39
CA LEU A 200 0.40 -8.68 -12.48
C LEU A 200 0.17 -8.01 -13.84
N CYS A 201 -0.46 -6.86 -13.82
CA CYS A 201 -0.54 -5.99 -14.99
C CYS A 201 0.75 -5.19 -15.08
N VAL A 202 1.30 -5.07 -16.29
CA VAL A 202 2.59 -4.44 -16.56
C VAL A 202 2.40 -3.35 -17.60
N GLU A 203 2.87 -2.16 -17.29
CA GLU A 203 3.03 -1.06 -18.22
C GLU A 203 4.51 -0.96 -18.58
N MET A 204 4.83 -1.21 -19.86
CA MET A 204 6.21 -1.20 -20.32
C MET A 204 6.76 0.22 -20.44
N ALA A 205 8.06 0.37 -20.32
CA ALA A 205 8.72 1.65 -20.56
C ALA A 205 8.43 2.15 -22.00
N PRO A 206 8.13 3.44 -22.18
CA PRO A 206 7.69 3.97 -23.49
C PRO A 206 8.70 3.78 -24.65
N HIS A 207 9.97 3.58 -24.32
CA HIS A 207 11.03 3.37 -25.31
C HIS A 207 11.23 1.92 -25.72
N LEU A 208 10.55 0.96 -25.03
CA LEU A 208 10.72 -0.47 -25.27
C LEU A 208 9.95 -0.90 -26.52
N PRO A 209 10.62 -1.48 -27.54
CA PRO A 209 9.93 -2.00 -28.72
C PRO A 209 9.06 -3.21 -28.38
N GLN A 210 7.93 -3.35 -29.08
CA GLN A 210 6.97 -4.44 -28.84
C GLN A 210 7.57 -5.85 -28.96
N TYR A 211 8.56 -6.06 -29.84
CA TYR A 211 9.21 -7.35 -30.00
C TYR A 211 10.06 -7.79 -28.79
N GLU A 212 10.39 -6.88 -27.87
CA GLU A 212 11.11 -7.15 -26.62
C GLU A 212 10.18 -7.49 -25.46
N HIS A 213 8.86 -7.29 -25.60
CA HIS A 213 7.90 -7.44 -24.50
C HIS A 213 7.91 -8.84 -23.90
N GLU A 214 7.98 -9.91 -24.70
CA GLU A 214 8.01 -11.29 -24.17
C GLU A 214 9.28 -11.58 -23.38
N ARG A 215 10.43 -11.07 -23.80
CA ARG A 215 11.68 -11.16 -23.03
C ARG A 215 11.53 -10.54 -21.65
N VAL A 216 10.99 -9.32 -21.58
CA VAL A 216 10.75 -8.64 -20.30
C VAL A 216 9.78 -9.44 -19.42
N LEU A 217 8.70 -9.97 -20.00
CA LEU A 217 7.77 -10.81 -19.23
C LEU A 217 8.44 -12.07 -18.67
N ASP A 218 9.38 -12.69 -19.42
CA ASP A 218 10.14 -13.85 -18.93
C ASP A 218 11.07 -13.46 -17.78
N GLU A 219 11.72 -12.31 -17.88
CA GLU A 219 12.54 -11.75 -16.80
C GLU A 219 11.72 -11.44 -15.54
N LEU A 220 10.51 -10.88 -15.70
CA LEU A 220 9.58 -10.67 -14.58
C LEU A 220 9.11 -11.99 -13.96
N ARG A 221 8.83 -13.04 -14.75
CA ARG A 221 8.52 -14.38 -14.23
C ARG A 221 9.69 -14.95 -13.43
N HIS A 222 10.91 -14.70 -13.88
CA HIS A 222 12.11 -15.10 -13.15
C HIS A 222 12.24 -14.34 -11.81
N LEU A 223 12.04 -13.03 -11.83
CA LEU A 223 12.01 -12.21 -10.61
C LEU A 223 10.94 -12.70 -9.62
N ALA A 224 9.75 -13.06 -10.11
CA ALA A 224 8.67 -13.56 -9.27
C ALA A 224 9.08 -14.79 -8.45
N ASN A 225 9.90 -15.67 -8.99
CA ASN A 225 10.37 -16.87 -8.31
C ASN A 225 11.40 -16.58 -7.19
N GLY A 226 11.92 -15.36 -7.12
CA GLY A 226 12.88 -14.94 -6.09
C GLY A 226 12.27 -14.75 -4.70
N PHE A 227 10.95 -14.61 -4.59
CA PHE A 227 10.27 -14.31 -3.33
C PHE A 227 9.01 -15.17 -3.15
N VAL A 228 8.80 -15.67 -1.94
CA VAL A 228 7.68 -16.57 -1.61
C VAL A 228 6.31 -15.92 -1.93
N HIS A 229 6.17 -14.62 -1.68
CA HIS A 229 4.91 -13.90 -1.90
C HIS A 229 4.64 -13.60 -3.38
N THR A 230 5.66 -13.52 -4.25
CA THR A 230 5.50 -13.29 -5.68
C THR A 230 5.50 -14.56 -6.53
N ALA A 231 6.11 -15.65 -6.04
CA ALA A 231 6.19 -16.92 -6.77
C ALA A 231 4.83 -17.52 -7.16
N ARG A 232 3.76 -17.11 -6.47
CA ARG A 232 2.38 -17.52 -6.78
C ARG A 232 1.75 -16.79 -7.96
N ILE A 233 2.41 -15.74 -8.48
CA ILE A 233 1.88 -14.93 -9.60
C ILE A 233 2.27 -15.62 -10.91
N GLN A 234 1.28 -16.22 -11.57
CA GLN A 234 1.48 -16.95 -12.83
C GLN A 234 1.05 -16.14 -14.05
N HIS A 235 0.25 -15.08 -13.85
CA HIS A 235 -0.32 -14.29 -14.94
C HIS A 235 0.30 -12.91 -14.98
N PHE A 236 0.95 -12.61 -16.10
CA PHE A 236 1.54 -11.30 -16.42
C PHE A 236 0.86 -10.79 -17.69
N LEU A 237 0.22 -9.63 -17.61
CA LEU A 237 -0.51 -9.03 -18.72
C LEU A 237 -0.02 -7.63 -19.00
N ILE A 238 0.34 -7.36 -20.25
CA ILE A 238 0.76 -6.03 -20.69
C ILE A 238 -0.48 -5.17 -20.91
N HIS A 239 -0.46 -3.94 -20.40
CA HIS A 239 -1.49 -2.94 -20.61
C HIS A 239 -0.86 -1.65 -21.15
N ASP A 240 -1.44 -1.06 -22.19
CA ASP A 240 -0.87 0.10 -22.89
C ASP A 240 -0.80 1.40 -22.06
N GLY A 241 -1.63 1.50 -21.03
CA GLY A 241 -1.65 2.64 -20.10
C GLY A 241 -2.71 2.42 -19.01
N PHE A 242 -2.30 2.36 -17.73
CA PHE A 242 -3.22 2.08 -16.63
C PHE A 242 -4.30 3.15 -16.47
N PRO A 243 -5.55 2.75 -16.18
CA PRO A 243 -6.57 3.70 -15.76
C PRO A 243 -6.14 4.36 -14.45
N VAL A 244 -6.08 5.69 -14.42
CA VAL A 244 -5.68 6.48 -13.26
C VAL A 244 -6.72 7.53 -12.91
N ASP A 245 -6.78 7.94 -11.63
CA ASP A 245 -7.58 9.10 -11.24
C ASP A 245 -6.99 10.36 -11.87
N ILE A 246 -7.79 11.09 -12.65
CA ILE A 246 -7.40 12.33 -13.36
C ILE A 246 -6.86 13.41 -12.42
N ARG A 247 -7.26 13.42 -11.16
CA ARG A 247 -6.80 14.39 -10.16
C ARG A 247 -5.46 13.99 -9.53
N HIS A 248 -5.16 12.68 -9.54
CA HIS A 248 -3.98 12.10 -8.92
C HIS A 248 -3.45 10.98 -9.81
N ASN A 249 -2.60 11.32 -10.76
CA ASN A 249 -2.02 10.39 -11.75
C ASN A 249 -1.32 9.15 -11.13
N ALA A 250 -1.13 9.15 -9.82
CA ALA A 250 -0.54 8.05 -9.07
C ALA A 250 -1.55 6.98 -8.60
N LYS A 251 -2.87 7.28 -8.62
CA LYS A 251 -3.89 6.33 -8.14
C LYS A 251 -4.43 5.49 -9.29
N ILE A 252 -4.03 4.23 -9.33
CA ILE A 252 -4.48 3.25 -10.35
C ILE A 252 -5.91 2.82 -10.05
N GLY A 253 -6.78 2.83 -11.06
CA GLY A 253 -8.14 2.29 -11.02
C GLY A 253 -8.15 0.76 -11.08
N ARG A 254 -7.85 0.11 -9.96
CA ARG A 254 -7.60 -1.33 -9.88
C ARG A 254 -8.83 -2.18 -10.21
N GLU A 255 -10.03 -1.71 -9.88
CA GLU A 255 -11.28 -2.39 -10.22
C GLU A 255 -11.46 -2.46 -11.74
N THR A 256 -11.20 -1.36 -12.45
CA THR A 256 -11.24 -1.31 -13.92
C THR A 256 -10.18 -2.22 -14.52
N LEU A 257 -8.97 -2.22 -13.96
CA LEU A 257 -7.87 -3.03 -14.42
C LEU A 257 -8.12 -4.53 -14.16
N ALA A 258 -8.72 -4.89 -13.01
CA ALA A 258 -9.13 -6.27 -12.73
C ALA A 258 -10.21 -6.78 -13.70
N ALA A 259 -11.19 -5.93 -14.04
CA ALA A 259 -12.20 -6.26 -15.02
C ALA A 259 -11.63 -6.46 -16.44
N TRP A 260 -10.64 -5.65 -16.82
CA TRP A 260 -9.89 -5.82 -18.06
C TRP A 260 -9.08 -7.11 -18.04
N ALA A 261 -8.30 -7.37 -17.00
CA ALA A 261 -7.49 -8.57 -16.85
C ALA A 261 -8.35 -9.86 -16.93
N ALA A 262 -9.56 -9.83 -16.34
CA ALA A 262 -10.48 -10.95 -16.42
C ALA A 262 -10.96 -11.26 -17.85
N LYS A 263 -11.07 -10.24 -18.71
CA LYS A 263 -11.38 -10.43 -20.14
C LYS A 263 -10.19 -11.02 -20.89
N GLU A 264 -9.00 -10.44 -20.70
CA GLU A 264 -7.77 -10.92 -21.35
C GLU A 264 -7.44 -12.38 -21.00
N MET A 265 -7.64 -12.80 -19.76
CA MET A 265 -7.44 -14.18 -19.33
C MET A 265 -8.42 -15.17 -19.98
N LYS A 266 -9.63 -14.74 -20.36
CA LYS A 266 -10.59 -15.58 -21.09
C LYS A 266 -10.22 -15.78 -22.57
N TRP A 267 -9.60 -14.79 -23.19
CA TRP A 267 -9.15 -14.85 -24.58
C TRP A 267 -7.90 -15.71 -24.80
N ARG A 268 -7.10 -15.92 -23.73
CA ARG A 268 -5.87 -16.71 -23.76
C ARG A 268 -6.06 -18.19 -23.41
N ARG A 269 -7.30 -18.63 -23.11
CA ARG A 269 -7.70 -20.04 -22.91
C ARG A 269 -8.20 -20.63 -24.21
#